data_93fd0ef27faaf3f93e22717b67ee32b6
#
_entry.id   93fd0ef27faaf3f93e22717b67ee32b6
#
_cell.length_a   1.000
_cell.length_b   1.000
_cell.length_c   1.000
_cell.angle_alpha   90.00
_cell.angle_beta   90.00
_cell.angle_gamma   90.00
#
_symmetry.space_group_name_H-M   'P 1'
#
loop_
_entity.id
_entity.type
_entity.pdbx_description
1 polymer ?
#
loop_
_entity_poly.entity_id
_entity_poly.type
_entity_poly.pdbx_seq_one_letter_code
_entity_poly.pdbx_strand_id
1 'polypeptide(L)'
;CDMRDIIIGRKAEQEILRQRMESKSPELIAIYGRRRIGKTFLIRQYFNDTFSFYFTGIYQGTKKEQLGEFNRQLEYYSGRKWGVAKDWFDAFAQLREYLETIAGSKPIVVFLDELPWMDTQKSRFVKALEYFWNSWGATNSRLKLIVCGSATTWMRENVLSDKGGLYNRTTRSIYLAPFSLYETEQYLISQGIHWNRYQIAECYMILGGTPLYLQMLERDKSLTQNIDNLFFVQNAPLAQEYNFLFRSLFNEAALHKQIIEALANKASGLTRTEIIKASKIEDGGSLTKALRNLCDCDFIRQYTAFGKSERGTIFQLTDLFTLFHLRYVKGYRGQDEHHWQNMIDSPSRRAWSGYSFEQLCLHHIRQIKQKLGITGVQSDICGWKDDKAQIDLLIDRRDQTINLCEIKFSQSEFEITKQYDEHLRERAESFRLATKTKKAIHQTFISTYGLKKNKYSGIVQSEVVLDDLFAE
;
A
#
# COMPACT_ATOMS: atom_id res chain seq x y z
N CYS A 1 -9.20 25.76 15.76
CA CYS A 1 -8.47 24.91 14.81
C CYS A 1 -9.34 23.70 14.52
N ASP A 2 -9.82 23.58 13.30
CA ASP A 2 -10.60 22.41 12.89
C ASP A 2 -9.64 21.20 12.90
N MET A 3 -9.90 20.19 13.73
CA MET A 3 -9.03 19.00 13.88
C MET A 3 -8.87 18.19 12.59
N ARG A 4 -9.56 18.57 11.51
CA ARG A 4 -9.51 17.92 10.20
C ARG A 4 -8.20 18.15 9.43
N ASP A 5 -7.38 19.11 9.84
CA ASP A 5 -6.20 19.53 9.09
C ASP A 5 -4.87 19.06 9.69
N ILE A 6 -4.90 18.19 10.70
CA ILE A 6 -3.68 17.65 11.32
C ILE A 6 -3.26 16.37 10.57
N ILE A 7 -1.98 16.28 10.22
CA ILE A 7 -1.41 15.03 9.68
C ILE A 7 -1.43 13.96 10.78
N ILE A 8 -2.28 12.97 10.63
CA ILE A 8 -2.33 11.82 11.53
C ILE A 8 -1.31 10.78 11.08
N GLY A 9 -0.52 10.28 12.04
CA GLY A 9 0.54 9.31 11.74
C GLY A 9 1.66 9.93 10.87
N ARG A 10 2.21 9.14 9.96
CA ARG A 10 3.23 9.57 8.99
C ARG A 10 4.45 10.22 9.62
N LYS A 11 4.80 9.84 10.85
CA LYS A 11 5.91 10.46 11.59
C LYS A 11 7.25 10.26 10.89
N ALA A 12 7.48 9.09 10.31
CA ALA A 12 8.70 8.80 9.57
C ALA A 12 8.83 9.68 8.31
N GLU A 13 7.73 9.82 7.57
CA GLU A 13 7.68 10.66 6.36
C GLU A 13 7.84 12.13 6.70
N GLN A 14 7.17 12.62 7.74
CA GLN A 14 7.31 13.99 8.23
C GLN A 14 8.74 14.27 8.69
N GLU A 15 9.38 13.35 9.39
CA GLU A 15 10.78 13.49 9.82
C GLU A 15 11.75 13.53 8.64
N ILE A 16 11.52 12.71 7.60
CA ILE A 16 12.29 12.77 6.36
C ILE A 16 12.14 14.14 5.70
N LEU A 17 10.91 14.64 5.57
CA LEU A 17 10.65 15.97 5.00
C LEU A 17 11.37 17.04 5.80
N ARG A 18 11.28 17.02 7.15
CA ARG A 18 11.96 17.97 8.02
C ARG A 18 13.47 18.01 7.75
N GLN A 19 14.12 16.83 7.75
CA GLN A 19 15.57 16.71 7.49
C GLN A 19 15.96 17.25 6.11
N ARG A 20 15.12 17.01 5.07
CA ARG A 20 15.42 17.52 3.72
C ARG A 20 15.17 19.03 3.61
N MET A 21 14.22 19.58 4.36
CA MET A 21 13.99 21.02 4.39
C MET A 21 15.10 21.79 5.12
N GLU A 22 15.70 21.19 6.14
CA GLU A 22 16.85 21.76 6.87
C GLU A 22 18.19 21.60 6.12
N SER A 23 18.24 20.76 5.13
CA SER A 23 19.42 20.54 4.29
C SER A 23 19.87 21.84 3.60
N LYS A 24 21.17 22.10 3.58
CA LYS A 24 21.79 23.21 2.83
C LYS A 24 22.06 22.88 1.35
N SER A 25 21.66 21.69 0.91
CA SER A 25 21.81 21.22 -0.47
C SER A 25 20.49 21.28 -1.22
N PRO A 26 20.53 21.36 -2.58
CA PRO A 26 19.31 21.19 -3.37
C PRO A 26 18.74 19.79 -3.13
N GLU A 27 17.41 19.69 -3.06
CA GLU A 27 16.73 18.43 -2.80
C GLU A 27 15.71 18.13 -3.91
N LEU A 28 15.77 16.91 -4.45
CA LEU A 28 14.74 16.32 -5.30
C LEU A 28 14.11 15.16 -4.54
N ILE A 29 12.90 15.38 -4.04
CA ILE A 29 12.18 14.43 -3.20
C ILE A 29 11.05 13.79 -4.02
N ALA A 30 11.10 12.47 -4.21
CA ALA A 30 10.06 11.73 -4.91
C ALA A 30 9.12 11.04 -3.94
N ILE A 31 7.82 11.33 -4.01
CA ILE A 31 6.78 10.72 -3.20
C ILE A 31 5.88 9.89 -4.09
N TYR A 32 5.77 8.61 -3.79
CA TYR A 32 5.01 7.69 -4.62
C TYR A 32 4.27 6.65 -3.77
N GLY A 33 3.33 5.98 -4.38
CA GLY A 33 2.45 5.02 -3.74
C GLY A 33 1.09 5.09 -4.41
N ARG A 34 0.24 4.11 -4.16
CA ARG A 34 -1.03 4.00 -4.87
C ARG A 34 -1.97 5.18 -4.62
N ARG A 35 -3.01 5.27 -5.40
CA ARG A 35 -4.01 6.34 -5.29
C ARG A 35 -4.75 6.25 -3.94
N ARG A 36 -5.26 7.38 -3.43
CA ARG A 36 -6.12 7.53 -2.24
C ARG A 36 -5.45 7.37 -0.88
N ILE A 37 -4.12 7.24 -0.83
CA ILE A 37 -3.34 7.09 0.41
C ILE A 37 -2.88 8.43 1.02
N GLY A 38 -3.30 9.58 0.47
CA GLY A 38 -3.05 10.89 1.05
C GLY A 38 -1.70 11.55 0.71
N LYS A 39 -1.05 11.21 -0.43
CA LYS A 39 0.23 11.82 -0.85
C LYS A 39 0.14 13.35 -0.96
N THR A 40 -0.78 13.86 -1.77
CA THR A 40 -1.03 15.28 -1.96
C THR A 40 -1.40 15.96 -0.65
N PHE A 41 -2.27 15.33 0.16
CA PHE A 41 -2.67 15.81 1.46
C PHE A 41 -1.46 15.98 2.40
N LEU A 42 -0.60 14.96 2.51
CA LEU A 42 0.61 15.01 3.34
C LEU A 42 1.47 16.23 3.00
N ILE A 43 1.75 16.46 1.72
CA ILE A 43 2.61 17.57 1.30
C ILE A 43 1.93 18.92 1.52
N ARG A 44 0.67 19.05 1.13
CA ARG A 44 -0.06 20.31 1.31
C ARG A 44 -0.16 20.69 2.78
N GLN A 45 -0.49 19.74 3.65
CA GLN A 45 -0.59 19.99 5.09
C GLN A 45 0.79 20.27 5.72
N TYR A 46 1.81 19.50 5.36
CA TYR A 46 3.17 19.71 5.88
C TYR A 46 3.69 21.14 5.59
N PHE A 47 3.39 21.69 4.43
CA PHE A 47 3.79 23.04 4.02
C PHE A 47 2.72 24.11 4.28
N ASN A 48 1.61 23.80 4.95
CA ASN A 48 0.46 24.70 5.13
C ASN A 48 0.02 25.38 3.83
N ASP A 49 -0.03 24.61 2.74
CA ASP A 49 -0.33 25.09 1.38
C ASP A 49 0.58 26.25 0.88
N THR A 50 1.75 26.42 1.50
CA THR A 50 2.67 27.52 1.17
C THR A 50 3.80 27.00 0.29
N PHE A 51 3.70 27.25 -1.00
CA PHE A 51 4.68 26.85 -2.01
C PHE A 51 5.21 28.07 -2.77
N SER A 52 6.47 27.99 -3.25
CA SER A 52 6.99 28.93 -4.24
C SER A 52 6.35 28.67 -5.61
N PHE A 53 6.02 27.43 -5.91
CA PHE A 53 5.24 27.02 -7.08
C PHE A 53 4.59 25.66 -6.82
N TYR A 54 3.31 25.54 -7.17
CA TYR A 54 2.56 24.28 -7.14
C TYR A 54 1.85 24.05 -8.46
N PHE A 55 1.98 22.83 -8.99
CA PHE A 55 1.24 22.41 -10.17
C PHE A 55 0.86 20.93 -10.06
N THR A 56 -0.37 20.61 -10.40
CA THR A 56 -0.86 19.23 -10.52
C THR A 56 -1.19 18.90 -11.96
N GLY A 57 -0.77 17.73 -12.44
CA GLY A 57 -1.11 17.25 -13.76
C GLY A 57 -2.62 17.06 -13.96
N ILE A 58 -3.09 17.20 -15.18
CA ILE A 58 -4.50 17.00 -15.56
C ILE A 58 -4.68 15.56 -16.00
N TYR A 59 -5.58 14.83 -15.35
CA TYR A 59 -5.88 13.43 -15.71
C TYR A 59 -6.43 13.37 -17.16
N GLN A 60 -5.80 12.55 -18.00
CA GLN A 60 -6.10 12.41 -19.44
C GLN A 60 -6.01 13.74 -20.24
N GLY A 61 -5.37 14.76 -19.68
CA GLY A 61 -5.16 16.03 -20.40
C GLY A 61 -4.16 15.89 -21.54
N THR A 62 -4.39 16.64 -22.61
CA THR A 62 -3.45 16.78 -23.73
C THR A 62 -2.22 17.61 -23.32
N LYS A 63 -1.10 17.51 -24.06
CA LYS A 63 0.08 18.36 -23.84
C LYS A 63 -0.29 19.85 -23.81
N LYS A 64 -1.20 20.31 -24.68
CA LYS A 64 -1.63 21.71 -24.76
C LYS A 64 -2.37 22.14 -23.49
N GLU A 65 -3.26 21.29 -22.98
CA GLU A 65 -3.99 21.56 -21.73
C GLU A 65 -3.05 21.59 -20.53
N GLN A 66 -2.13 20.64 -20.44
CA GLN A 66 -1.11 20.61 -19.38
C GLN A 66 -0.28 21.93 -19.38
N LEU A 67 0.26 22.32 -20.53
CA LEU A 67 1.07 23.54 -20.65
C LEU A 67 0.25 24.81 -20.40
N GLY A 68 -1.01 24.83 -20.84
CA GLY A 68 -1.91 25.96 -20.60
C GLY A 68 -2.20 26.17 -19.12
N GLU A 69 -2.42 25.06 -18.37
CA GLU A 69 -2.66 25.14 -16.92
C GLU A 69 -1.37 25.45 -16.16
N PHE A 70 -0.24 24.87 -16.57
CA PHE A 70 1.06 25.21 -16.01
C PHE A 70 1.35 26.71 -16.13
N ASN A 71 1.06 27.29 -17.30
CA ASN A 71 1.19 28.73 -17.53
C ASN A 71 0.30 29.55 -16.59
N ARG A 72 -0.98 29.16 -16.42
CA ARG A 72 -1.89 29.85 -15.49
C ARG A 72 -1.37 29.82 -14.05
N GLN A 73 -0.85 28.68 -13.60
CA GLN A 73 -0.24 28.56 -12.28
C GLN A 73 1.02 29.44 -12.17
N LEU A 74 1.85 29.49 -13.21
CA LEU A 74 3.04 30.34 -13.23
C LEU A 74 2.67 31.82 -13.13
N GLU A 75 1.62 32.26 -13.85
CA GLU A 75 1.08 33.62 -13.75
C GLU A 75 0.55 33.92 -12.35
N TYR A 76 -0.16 32.96 -11.73
CA TYR A 76 -0.69 33.11 -10.37
C TYR A 76 0.42 33.32 -9.33
N TYR A 77 1.44 32.47 -9.35
CA TYR A 77 2.54 32.53 -8.37
C TYR A 77 3.49 33.71 -8.61
N SER A 78 3.75 34.07 -9.86
CA SER A 78 4.68 35.16 -10.22
C SER A 78 4.04 36.54 -10.19
N GLY A 79 2.71 36.65 -10.26
CA GLY A 79 1.98 37.89 -10.37
C GLY A 79 2.15 38.62 -11.71
N ARG A 80 2.76 37.97 -12.71
CA ARG A 80 3.00 38.55 -14.03
C ARG A 80 2.51 37.64 -15.16
N LYS A 81 2.25 38.23 -16.34
CA LYS A 81 1.87 37.49 -17.54
C LYS A 81 3.09 36.80 -18.17
N TRP A 82 2.87 35.59 -18.66
CA TRP A 82 3.84 34.81 -19.39
C TRP A 82 3.25 34.39 -20.74
N GLY A 83 4.09 34.25 -21.77
CA GLY A 83 3.66 33.58 -23.00
C GLY A 83 3.44 32.09 -22.76
N VAL A 84 2.43 31.51 -23.41
CA VAL A 84 2.17 30.05 -23.29
C VAL A 84 3.39 29.30 -23.81
N ALA A 85 3.94 28.42 -22.98
CA ALA A 85 5.11 27.62 -23.31
C ALA A 85 4.85 26.70 -24.51
N LYS A 86 5.81 26.57 -25.42
CA LYS A 86 5.71 25.70 -26.61
C LYS A 86 5.83 24.22 -26.27
N ASP A 87 6.63 23.93 -25.27
CA ASP A 87 6.87 22.60 -24.75
C ASP A 87 7.33 22.66 -23.28
N TRP A 88 7.62 21.52 -22.71
CA TRP A 88 8.05 21.42 -21.32
C TRP A 88 9.44 22.04 -21.05
N PHE A 89 10.33 22.10 -22.05
CA PHE A 89 11.62 22.78 -21.88
C PHE A 89 11.41 24.27 -21.71
N ASP A 90 10.53 24.87 -22.53
CA ASP A 90 10.16 26.27 -22.44
C ASP A 90 9.43 26.57 -21.12
N ALA A 91 8.48 25.69 -20.72
CA ALA A 91 7.75 25.83 -19.47
C ALA A 91 8.70 25.83 -18.25
N PHE A 92 9.65 24.93 -18.21
CA PHE A 92 10.65 24.90 -17.12
C PHE A 92 11.66 26.03 -17.19
N ALA A 93 11.96 26.57 -18.37
CA ALA A 93 12.79 27.78 -18.50
C ALA A 93 12.08 29.01 -17.90
N GLN A 94 10.79 29.16 -18.17
CA GLN A 94 9.96 30.21 -17.57
C GLN A 94 9.83 30.06 -16.06
N LEU A 95 9.63 28.82 -15.58
CA LEU A 95 9.63 28.53 -14.14
C LEU A 95 10.95 28.93 -13.49
N ARG A 96 12.08 28.53 -14.06
CA ARG A 96 13.40 28.93 -13.58
C ARG A 96 13.53 30.45 -13.49
N GLU A 97 13.18 31.17 -14.53
CA GLU A 97 13.24 32.66 -14.57
C GLU A 97 12.42 33.25 -13.42
N TYR A 98 11.21 32.72 -13.15
CA TYR A 98 10.42 33.17 -12.03
C TYR A 98 11.11 32.83 -10.67
N LEU A 99 11.57 31.60 -10.47
CA LEU A 99 12.17 31.18 -9.20
C LEU A 99 13.45 31.97 -8.87
N GLU A 100 14.21 32.41 -9.88
CA GLU A 100 15.39 33.25 -9.71
C GLU A 100 15.03 34.66 -9.20
N THR A 101 13.79 35.12 -9.37
CA THR A 101 13.33 36.42 -8.82
C THR A 101 13.03 36.37 -7.33
N ILE A 102 12.92 35.17 -6.73
CA ILE A 102 12.56 35.00 -5.31
C ILE A 102 13.75 35.37 -4.45
N ALA A 103 13.67 36.54 -3.80
CA ALA A 103 14.70 37.04 -2.90
C ALA A 103 14.76 36.31 -1.56
N GLY A 104 15.87 36.51 -0.82
CA GLY A 104 16.06 36.01 0.53
C GLY A 104 16.76 34.66 0.63
N SER A 105 16.81 34.10 1.86
CA SER A 105 17.55 32.87 2.18
C SER A 105 16.64 31.65 2.44
N LYS A 106 15.32 31.83 2.43
CA LYS A 106 14.37 30.75 2.70
C LYS A 106 14.40 29.71 1.57
N PRO A 107 14.08 28.44 1.86
CA PRO A 107 13.91 27.43 0.84
C PRO A 107 12.90 27.83 -0.24
N ILE A 108 13.19 27.48 -1.48
CA ILE A 108 12.28 27.60 -2.63
C ILE A 108 11.61 26.25 -2.80
N VAL A 109 10.36 26.14 -2.37
CA VAL A 109 9.61 24.88 -2.41
C VAL A 109 8.77 24.81 -3.68
N VAL A 110 9.11 23.88 -4.54
CA VAL A 110 8.36 23.58 -5.77
C VAL A 110 7.69 22.22 -5.60
N PHE A 111 6.38 22.17 -5.79
CA PHE A 111 5.65 20.91 -5.71
C PHE A 111 4.97 20.60 -7.07
N LEU A 112 5.40 19.50 -7.70
CA LEU A 112 4.79 18.96 -8.92
C LEU A 112 4.04 17.68 -8.56
N ASP A 113 2.71 17.72 -8.61
CA ASP A 113 1.85 16.63 -8.23
C ASP A 113 1.32 15.89 -9.46
N GLU A 114 1.16 14.56 -9.34
CA GLU A 114 0.73 13.65 -10.41
C GLU A 114 1.57 13.76 -11.69
N LEU A 115 2.90 13.65 -11.55
CA LEU A 115 3.85 13.64 -12.68
C LEU A 115 3.45 12.72 -13.83
N PRO A 116 2.95 11.50 -13.59
CA PRO A 116 2.53 10.59 -14.65
C PRO A 116 1.49 11.19 -15.62
N TRP A 117 0.66 12.13 -15.14
CA TRP A 117 -0.35 12.78 -15.99
C TRP A 117 0.22 13.89 -16.88
N MET A 118 1.37 14.45 -16.48
CA MET A 118 2.09 15.45 -17.29
C MET A 118 2.86 14.81 -18.45
N ASP A 119 3.28 13.54 -18.29
CA ASP A 119 4.03 12.79 -19.28
C ASP A 119 3.13 12.23 -20.39
N THR A 120 2.55 13.13 -21.18
CA THR A 120 1.70 12.75 -22.31
C THR A 120 2.54 12.24 -23.49
N GLN A 121 1.91 11.50 -24.40
CA GLN A 121 2.60 10.91 -25.55
C GLN A 121 3.41 11.98 -26.33
N LYS A 122 4.70 11.71 -26.58
CA LYS A 122 5.65 12.58 -27.27
C LYS A 122 5.89 13.95 -26.61
N SER A 123 5.46 14.15 -25.36
CA SER A 123 5.64 15.43 -24.65
C SER A 123 7.09 15.75 -24.28
N ARG A 124 7.94 14.72 -24.12
CA ARG A 124 9.32 14.80 -23.63
C ARG A 124 9.40 15.40 -22.21
N PHE A 125 8.33 15.28 -21.43
CA PHE A 125 8.23 15.85 -20.08
C PHE A 125 9.38 15.41 -19.16
N VAL A 126 9.63 14.09 -19.04
CA VAL A 126 10.70 13.56 -18.17
C VAL A 126 12.06 14.14 -18.56
N LYS A 127 12.37 14.24 -19.86
CA LYS A 127 13.63 14.83 -20.36
C LYS A 127 13.75 16.32 -20.04
N ALA A 128 12.64 17.04 -20.09
CA ALA A 128 12.63 18.47 -19.78
C ALA A 128 12.82 18.69 -18.26
N LEU A 129 12.18 17.86 -17.41
CA LEU A 129 12.36 17.91 -15.96
C LEU A 129 13.80 17.52 -15.57
N GLU A 130 14.37 16.49 -16.21
CA GLU A 130 15.77 16.12 -16.04
C GLU A 130 16.71 17.27 -16.41
N TYR A 131 16.49 17.90 -17.56
CA TYR A 131 17.28 19.04 -17.99
C TYR A 131 17.18 20.23 -17.03
N PHE A 132 15.98 20.55 -16.56
CA PHE A 132 15.75 21.62 -15.56
C PHE A 132 16.54 21.33 -14.27
N TRP A 133 16.48 20.11 -13.78
CA TRP A 133 17.23 19.73 -12.59
C TRP A 133 18.74 19.80 -12.82
N ASN A 134 19.25 19.15 -13.87
CA ASN A 134 20.69 19.05 -14.13
C ASN A 134 21.34 20.39 -14.48
N SER A 135 20.64 21.25 -15.22
CA SER A 135 21.19 22.53 -15.70
C SER A 135 21.12 23.65 -14.65
N TRP A 136 20.19 23.53 -13.69
CA TRP A 136 19.96 24.62 -12.72
C TRP A 136 19.60 24.10 -11.32
N GLY A 137 18.64 23.21 -11.20
CA GLY A 137 18.11 22.78 -9.89
C GLY A 137 19.20 22.23 -8.99
N ALA A 138 20.07 21.37 -9.50
CA ALA A 138 21.16 20.73 -8.76
C ALA A 138 22.23 21.70 -8.24
N THR A 139 22.26 22.95 -8.73
CA THR A 139 23.20 23.98 -8.28
C THR A 139 22.57 25.01 -7.38
N ASN A 140 21.24 25.01 -7.25
CA ASN A 140 20.51 25.96 -6.40
C ASN A 140 20.25 25.35 -5.01
N SER A 141 21.10 25.69 -4.05
CA SER A 141 21.04 25.14 -2.67
C SER A 141 19.71 25.40 -1.94
N ARG A 142 18.93 26.38 -2.37
CA ARG A 142 17.62 26.71 -1.80
C ARG A 142 16.50 25.86 -2.37
N LEU A 143 16.69 25.23 -3.54
CA LEU A 143 15.62 24.50 -4.22
C LEU A 143 15.27 23.21 -3.49
N LYS A 144 14.00 23.05 -3.19
CA LYS A 144 13.36 21.85 -2.67
C LYS A 144 12.27 21.45 -3.66
N LEU A 145 12.63 20.61 -4.64
CA LEU A 145 11.72 20.11 -5.65
C LEU A 145 11.08 18.82 -5.16
N ILE A 146 9.78 18.86 -4.91
CA ILE A 146 8.99 17.72 -4.49
C ILE A 146 8.18 17.25 -5.68
N VAL A 147 8.29 15.98 -6.02
CA VAL A 147 7.58 15.37 -7.13
C VAL A 147 6.73 14.21 -6.62
N CYS A 148 5.50 14.10 -7.10
CA CYS A 148 4.55 13.11 -6.64
C CYS A 148 3.87 12.36 -7.79
N GLY A 149 3.51 11.10 -7.55
CA GLY A 149 2.73 10.34 -8.52
C GLY A 149 2.05 9.11 -7.93
N SER A 150 0.83 8.83 -8.41
CA SER A 150 0.04 7.67 -7.99
C SER A 150 0.30 6.43 -8.86
N ALA A 151 0.79 6.58 -10.08
CA ALA A 151 1.23 5.46 -10.91
C ALA A 151 2.63 4.98 -10.47
N THR A 152 2.65 4.11 -9.47
CA THR A 152 3.86 3.66 -8.77
C THR A 152 4.90 3.09 -9.72
N THR A 153 4.49 2.26 -10.69
CA THR A 153 5.40 1.70 -11.70
C THR A 153 6.03 2.80 -12.56
N TRP A 154 5.24 3.78 -13.03
CA TRP A 154 5.76 4.91 -13.80
C TRP A 154 6.80 5.70 -12.99
N MET A 155 6.51 5.97 -11.71
CA MET A 155 7.46 6.67 -10.81
C MET A 155 8.74 5.87 -10.64
N ARG A 156 8.65 4.55 -10.46
CA ARG A 156 9.82 3.68 -10.36
C ARG A 156 10.63 3.66 -11.65
N GLU A 157 9.99 3.53 -12.80
CA GLU A 157 10.68 3.43 -14.10
C GLU A 157 11.31 4.75 -14.57
N ASN A 158 10.65 5.90 -14.32
CA ASN A 158 11.08 7.18 -14.89
C ASN A 158 11.82 8.08 -13.89
N VAL A 159 11.59 7.91 -12.58
CA VAL A 159 12.15 8.78 -11.55
C VAL A 159 13.21 8.05 -10.70
N LEU A 160 12.97 6.78 -10.35
CA LEU A 160 13.76 6.07 -9.34
C LEU A 160 14.71 5.00 -9.91
N SER A 161 14.42 4.43 -11.09
CA SER A 161 15.24 3.34 -11.64
C SER A 161 16.52 3.84 -12.31
N ASP A 162 17.51 2.96 -12.41
CA ASP A 162 18.80 3.18 -13.09
C ASP A 162 18.69 3.53 -14.59
N LYS A 163 17.54 3.28 -15.19
CA LYS A 163 17.20 3.64 -16.57
C LYS A 163 16.39 4.93 -16.68
N GLY A 164 15.93 5.48 -15.55
CA GLY A 164 15.18 6.74 -15.49
C GLY A 164 16.10 7.96 -15.61
N GLY A 165 15.67 8.99 -16.31
CA GLY A 165 16.44 10.21 -16.51
C GLY A 165 16.79 10.98 -15.23
N LEU A 166 16.05 10.72 -14.15
CA LEU A 166 16.29 11.31 -12.82
C LEU A 166 17.01 10.37 -11.86
N TYR A 167 17.49 9.22 -12.32
CA TYR A 167 18.29 8.29 -11.52
C TYR A 167 19.52 8.97 -10.92
N ASN A 168 19.84 8.64 -9.66
CA ASN A 168 20.89 9.30 -8.87
C ASN A 168 20.74 10.83 -8.70
N ARG A 169 19.61 11.41 -9.16
CA ARG A 169 19.25 12.83 -8.93
C ARG A 169 18.26 12.96 -7.78
N THR A 170 17.40 11.96 -7.59
CA THR A 170 16.48 11.90 -6.45
C THR A 170 17.29 11.76 -5.16
N THR A 171 17.27 12.81 -4.33
CA THR A 171 18.00 12.85 -3.06
C THR A 171 17.29 12.03 -1.99
N ARG A 172 15.97 11.90 -2.10
CA ARG A 172 15.16 11.04 -1.24
C ARG A 172 13.92 10.54 -1.95
N SER A 173 13.61 9.26 -1.77
CA SER A 173 12.33 8.68 -2.16
C SER A 173 11.52 8.30 -0.92
N ILE A 174 10.21 8.57 -0.96
CA ILE A 174 9.24 8.24 0.09
C ILE A 174 8.15 7.39 -0.56
N TYR A 175 8.10 6.11 -0.19
CA TYR A 175 6.97 5.27 -0.52
C TYR A 175 5.89 5.45 0.53
N LEU A 176 4.73 5.99 0.15
CA LEU A 176 3.60 6.15 1.05
C LEU A 176 2.69 4.94 0.96
N ALA A 177 2.72 4.10 1.99
CA ALA A 177 1.85 2.94 2.13
C ALA A 177 0.46 3.33 2.68
N PRO A 178 -0.57 2.47 2.61
CA PRO A 178 -1.77 2.61 3.42
C PRO A 178 -1.42 2.78 4.92
N PHE A 179 -2.34 3.31 5.71
CA PHE A 179 -2.15 3.38 7.16
C PHE A 179 -1.93 2.00 7.78
N SER A 180 -1.07 1.90 8.78
CA SER A 180 -0.99 0.75 9.66
C SER A 180 -2.24 0.67 10.56
N LEU A 181 -2.40 -0.41 11.34
CA LEU A 181 -3.45 -0.49 12.36
C LEU A 181 -3.32 0.64 13.38
N TYR A 182 -2.09 0.95 13.82
CA TYR A 182 -1.82 2.07 14.71
C TYR A 182 -2.30 3.40 14.11
N GLU A 183 -1.88 3.72 12.89
CA GLU A 183 -2.29 4.97 12.23
C GLU A 183 -3.80 5.00 11.96
N THR A 184 -4.41 3.86 11.64
CA THR A 184 -5.86 3.72 11.47
C THR A 184 -6.60 4.01 12.79
N GLU A 185 -6.14 3.46 13.92
CA GLU A 185 -6.69 3.75 15.25
C GLU A 185 -6.60 5.24 15.57
N GLN A 186 -5.43 5.86 15.38
CA GLN A 186 -5.25 7.30 15.62
C GLN A 186 -6.14 8.15 14.72
N TYR A 187 -6.29 7.77 13.45
CA TYR A 187 -7.16 8.47 12.52
C TYR A 187 -8.64 8.37 12.95
N LEU A 188 -9.14 7.18 13.28
CA LEU A 188 -10.51 6.98 13.73
C LEU A 188 -10.81 7.76 15.01
N ILE A 189 -9.92 7.74 15.98
CA ILE A 189 -10.04 8.54 17.22
C ILE A 189 -10.13 10.04 16.89
N SER A 190 -9.30 10.54 15.96
CA SER A 190 -9.35 11.95 15.54
C SER A 190 -10.68 12.34 14.88
N GLN A 191 -11.38 11.37 14.27
CA GLN A 191 -12.72 11.58 13.70
C GLN A 191 -13.85 11.37 14.72
N GLY A 192 -13.52 11.08 15.99
CA GLY A 192 -14.50 10.80 17.06
C GLY A 192 -15.12 9.41 16.98
N ILE A 193 -14.44 8.46 16.30
CA ILE A 193 -14.85 7.06 16.21
C ILE A 193 -14.03 6.25 17.21
N HIS A 194 -14.69 5.70 18.23
CA HIS A 194 -14.07 5.01 19.37
C HIS A 194 -14.41 3.50 19.34
N TRP A 195 -14.07 2.84 18.25
CA TRP A 195 -14.23 1.39 18.15
C TRP A 195 -13.13 0.66 18.93
N ASN A 196 -13.45 -0.55 19.41
CA ASN A 196 -12.41 -1.42 19.97
C ASN A 196 -11.48 -1.96 18.86
N ARG A 197 -10.31 -2.46 19.24
CA ARG A 197 -9.30 -2.94 18.30
C ARG A 197 -9.76 -4.09 17.42
N TYR A 198 -10.67 -4.94 17.89
CA TYR A 198 -11.30 -5.98 17.09
C TYR A 198 -12.09 -5.36 15.93
N GLN A 199 -12.94 -4.37 16.21
CA GLN A 199 -13.70 -3.64 15.18
C GLN A 199 -12.80 -2.85 14.23
N ILE A 200 -11.71 -2.25 14.75
CA ILE A 200 -10.72 -1.57 13.91
C ILE A 200 -10.04 -2.56 12.96
N ALA A 201 -9.68 -3.76 13.44
CA ALA A 201 -9.13 -4.82 12.60
C ALA A 201 -10.11 -5.28 11.53
N GLU A 202 -11.40 -5.47 11.87
CA GLU A 202 -12.45 -5.77 10.87
C GLU A 202 -12.60 -4.67 9.83
N CYS A 203 -12.60 -3.40 10.27
CA CYS A 203 -12.62 -2.24 9.37
C CYS A 203 -11.40 -2.26 8.43
N TYR A 204 -10.22 -2.52 8.97
CA TYR A 204 -8.97 -2.62 8.20
C TYR A 204 -9.00 -3.76 7.19
N MET A 205 -9.55 -4.93 7.56
CA MET A 205 -9.73 -6.07 6.65
C MET A 205 -10.66 -5.76 5.47
N ILE A 206 -11.52 -4.74 5.59
CA ILE A 206 -12.46 -4.31 4.53
C ILE A 206 -11.88 -3.16 3.72
N LEU A 207 -11.36 -2.12 4.37
CA LEU A 207 -10.94 -0.85 3.75
C LEU A 207 -9.44 -0.73 3.49
N GLY A 208 -8.62 -1.66 4.04
CA GLY A 208 -7.18 -1.75 3.79
C GLY A 208 -6.34 -0.58 4.31
N GLY A 209 -6.79 0.13 5.35
CA GLY A 209 -6.06 1.28 5.89
C GLY A 209 -5.96 2.47 4.92
N THR A 210 -6.84 2.56 3.93
CA THR A 210 -6.84 3.62 2.93
C THR A 210 -7.48 4.89 3.49
N PRO A 211 -6.74 6.02 3.68
CA PRO A 211 -7.24 7.21 4.35
C PRO A 211 -8.53 7.77 3.77
N LEU A 212 -8.66 7.81 2.44
CA LEU A 212 -9.87 8.31 1.79
C LEU A 212 -11.11 7.47 2.12
N TYR A 213 -10.96 6.13 2.25
CA TYR A 213 -12.09 5.27 2.60
C TYR A 213 -12.45 5.42 4.07
N LEU A 214 -11.46 5.57 4.94
CA LEU A 214 -11.67 5.83 6.36
C LEU A 214 -12.37 7.17 6.60
N GLN A 215 -12.09 8.18 5.78
CA GLN A 215 -12.74 9.49 5.84
C GLN A 215 -14.26 9.45 5.59
N MET A 216 -14.73 8.40 4.89
CA MET A 216 -16.16 8.23 4.59
C MET A 216 -16.96 7.58 5.73
N LEU A 217 -16.30 7.17 6.82
CA LEU A 217 -16.94 6.55 7.97
C LEU A 217 -17.69 7.60 8.80
N GLU A 218 -18.89 7.24 9.24
CA GLU A 218 -19.77 8.07 10.07
C GLU A 218 -19.66 7.64 11.54
N ARG A 219 -19.38 8.59 12.42
CA ARG A 219 -19.10 8.33 13.85
C ARG A 219 -20.30 7.86 14.66
N ASP A 220 -21.50 8.18 14.22
CA ASP A 220 -22.79 7.85 14.86
C ASP A 220 -23.32 6.48 14.43
N LYS A 221 -22.60 5.78 13.56
CA LYS A 221 -22.97 4.45 13.05
C LYS A 221 -22.01 3.38 13.52
N SER A 222 -22.55 2.17 13.70
CA SER A 222 -21.72 0.98 13.92
C SER A 222 -20.83 0.66 12.70
N LEU A 223 -19.82 -0.19 12.89
CA LEU A 223 -19.00 -0.66 11.77
C LEU A 223 -19.85 -1.31 10.67
N THR A 224 -20.78 -2.19 11.04
CA THR A 224 -21.63 -2.90 10.05
C THR A 224 -22.52 -1.96 9.29
N GLN A 225 -23.12 -0.96 9.94
CA GLN A 225 -23.91 0.08 9.28
C GLN A 225 -23.07 0.92 8.32
N ASN A 226 -21.87 1.29 8.73
CA ASN A 226 -20.92 2.00 7.86
C ASN A 226 -20.59 1.19 6.61
N ILE A 227 -20.34 -0.11 6.75
CA ILE A 227 -20.02 -0.97 5.60
C ILE A 227 -21.22 -1.10 4.65
N ASP A 228 -22.43 -1.26 5.16
CA ASP A 228 -23.62 -1.25 4.31
C ASP A 228 -23.74 0.06 3.54
N ASN A 229 -23.57 1.21 4.19
CA ASN A 229 -23.61 2.52 3.55
C ASN A 229 -22.55 2.72 2.48
N LEU A 230 -21.36 2.17 2.70
CA LEU A 230 -20.24 2.33 1.76
C LEU A 230 -20.34 1.42 0.53
N PHE A 231 -21.01 0.27 0.63
CA PHE A 231 -20.96 -0.76 -0.43
C PHE A 231 -22.32 -1.26 -0.92
N PHE A 232 -23.38 -1.25 -0.10
CA PHE A 232 -24.59 -2.04 -0.38
C PHE A 232 -25.87 -1.21 -0.56
N VAL A 233 -25.93 0.02 -0.06
CA VAL A 233 -27.04 0.92 -0.33
C VAL A 233 -27.05 1.39 -1.79
N GLN A 234 -28.17 1.89 -2.26
CA GLN A 234 -28.28 2.49 -3.58
C GLN A 234 -27.25 3.63 -3.75
N ASN A 235 -26.47 3.61 -4.85
CA ASN A 235 -25.40 4.58 -5.12
C ASN A 235 -24.30 4.64 -4.06
N ALA A 236 -24.03 3.54 -3.37
CA ALA A 236 -22.97 3.46 -2.37
C ALA A 236 -21.61 3.93 -2.94
N PRO A 237 -20.88 4.79 -2.21
CA PRO A 237 -19.70 5.48 -2.74
C PRO A 237 -18.56 4.57 -3.15
N LEU A 238 -18.42 3.40 -2.52
CA LEU A 238 -17.35 2.44 -2.83
C LEU A 238 -17.79 1.25 -3.68
N ALA A 239 -19.07 1.16 -4.06
CA ALA A 239 -19.60 0.06 -4.88
C ALA A 239 -18.85 -0.10 -6.22
N GLN A 240 -18.48 1.01 -6.86
CA GLN A 240 -17.76 1.04 -8.15
C GLN A 240 -16.27 1.38 -8.02
N GLU A 241 -15.79 1.59 -6.80
CA GLU A 241 -14.43 2.07 -6.54
C GLU A 241 -13.35 1.14 -7.10
N TYR A 242 -13.52 -0.17 -7.00
CA TYR A 242 -12.61 -1.15 -7.59
C TYR A 242 -12.39 -0.89 -9.08
N ASN A 243 -13.47 -0.60 -9.83
CA ASN A 243 -13.38 -0.33 -11.25
C ASN A 243 -12.66 0.99 -11.56
N PHE A 244 -12.93 2.03 -10.78
CA PHE A 244 -12.27 3.33 -10.92
C PHE A 244 -10.80 3.27 -10.56
N LEU A 245 -10.46 2.56 -9.49
CA LEU A 245 -9.09 2.40 -9.02
C LEU A 245 -8.21 1.76 -10.09
N PHE A 246 -8.62 0.62 -10.64
CA PHE A 246 -7.85 -0.09 -11.68
C PHE A 246 -7.70 0.73 -12.96
N ARG A 247 -8.78 1.39 -13.43
CA ARG A 247 -8.71 2.26 -14.62
C ARG A 247 -7.79 3.45 -14.43
N SER A 248 -7.68 3.97 -13.22
CA SER A 248 -6.84 5.13 -12.94
C SER A 248 -5.36 4.80 -12.77
N LEU A 249 -5.02 3.54 -12.46
CA LEU A 249 -3.66 3.08 -12.21
C LEU A 249 -3.02 2.40 -13.41
N PHE A 250 -3.83 1.73 -14.24
CA PHE A 250 -3.32 0.84 -15.29
C PHE A 250 -3.95 1.13 -16.65
N ASN A 251 -3.11 1.34 -17.66
CA ASN A 251 -3.58 1.51 -19.05
C ASN A 251 -4.34 0.27 -19.54
N GLU A 252 -3.88 -0.93 -19.19
CA GLU A 252 -4.52 -2.21 -19.51
C GLU A 252 -5.27 -2.77 -18.29
N ALA A 253 -6.22 -1.99 -17.76
CA ALA A 253 -6.94 -2.34 -16.54
C ALA A 253 -7.68 -3.70 -16.61
N ALA A 254 -8.15 -4.10 -17.80
CA ALA A 254 -8.81 -5.39 -18.00
C ALA A 254 -7.87 -6.57 -17.72
N LEU A 255 -6.64 -6.53 -18.23
CA LEU A 255 -5.61 -7.55 -18.00
C LEU A 255 -5.28 -7.68 -16.50
N HIS A 256 -5.07 -6.54 -15.82
CA HIS A 256 -4.77 -6.53 -14.39
C HIS A 256 -5.91 -7.12 -13.56
N LYS A 257 -7.17 -6.82 -13.90
CA LYS A 257 -8.34 -7.40 -13.23
C LYS A 257 -8.47 -8.91 -13.45
N GLN A 258 -8.22 -9.41 -14.66
CA GLN A 258 -8.23 -10.85 -14.93
C GLN A 258 -7.20 -11.60 -14.06
N ILE A 259 -6.01 -11.04 -13.90
CA ILE A 259 -4.98 -11.62 -13.01
C ILE A 259 -5.45 -11.64 -11.56
N ILE A 260 -5.96 -10.51 -11.07
CA ILE A 260 -6.46 -10.37 -9.70
C ILE A 260 -7.62 -11.33 -9.42
N GLU A 261 -8.54 -11.47 -10.35
CA GLU A 261 -9.68 -12.40 -10.24
C GLU A 261 -9.23 -13.86 -10.21
N ALA A 262 -8.22 -14.23 -11.00
CA ALA A 262 -7.62 -15.56 -10.93
C ALA A 262 -6.97 -15.82 -9.56
N LEU A 263 -6.22 -14.83 -9.02
CA LEU A 263 -5.57 -14.93 -7.72
C LEU A 263 -6.56 -14.99 -6.56
N ALA A 264 -7.69 -14.29 -6.64
CA ALA A 264 -8.71 -14.27 -5.59
C ALA A 264 -9.35 -15.66 -5.32
N ASN A 265 -9.26 -16.57 -6.29
CA ASN A 265 -9.81 -17.93 -6.14
C ASN A 265 -8.90 -18.88 -5.35
N LYS A 266 -7.65 -18.50 -5.03
CA LYS A 266 -6.71 -19.36 -4.32
C LYS A 266 -5.93 -18.58 -3.26
N ALA A 267 -6.33 -18.73 -2.01
CA ALA A 267 -5.77 -18.02 -0.87
C ALA A 267 -4.23 -18.13 -0.77
N SER A 268 -3.65 -19.29 -1.04
CA SER A 268 -2.20 -19.51 -1.02
C SER A 268 -1.45 -18.89 -2.21
N GLY A 269 -2.17 -18.23 -3.14
CA GLY A 269 -1.60 -17.67 -4.36
C GLY A 269 -1.41 -18.69 -5.48
N LEU A 270 -0.95 -18.22 -6.62
CA LEU A 270 -0.74 -18.98 -7.85
C LEU A 270 0.68 -18.75 -8.38
N THR A 271 1.25 -19.78 -8.97
CA THR A 271 2.44 -19.64 -9.82
C THR A 271 2.06 -18.96 -11.15
N ARG A 272 3.04 -18.47 -11.89
CA ARG A 272 2.82 -17.88 -13.23
C ARG A 272 2.03 -18.82 -14.15
N THR A 273 2.40 -20.10 -14.20
CA THR A 273 1.73 -21.10 -15.01
C THR A 273 0.27 -21.32 -14.61
N GLU A 274 0.00 -21.34 -13.29
CA GLU A 274 -1.36 -21.45 -12.77
C GLU A 274 -2.20 -20.21 -13.09
N ILE A 275 -1.60 -19.00 -13.04
CA ILE A 275 -2.27 -17.75 -13.44
C ILE A 275 -2.69 -17.84 -14.91
N ILE A 276 -1.79 -18.22 -15.82
CA ILE A 276 -2.06 -18.40 -17.26
C ILE A 276 -3.25 -19.35 -17.46
N LYS A 277 -3.20 -20.50 -16.79
CA LYS A 277 -4.27 -21.52 -16.89
C LYS A 277 -5.62 -20.99 -16.36
N ALA A 278 -5.62 -20.30 -15.24
CA ALA A 278 -6.83 -19.83 -14.57
C ALA A 278 -7.46 -18.61 -15.28
N SER A 279 -6.62 -17.69 -15.78
CA SER A 279 -7.06 -16.44 -16.41
C SER A 279 -7.23 -16.53 -17.92
N LYS A 280 -6.68 -17.59 -18.57
CA LYS A 280 -6.60 -17.74 -20.02
C LYS A 280 -5.85 -16.60 -20.72
N ILE A 281 -4.95 -15.94 -20.03
CA ILE A 281 -4.05 -14.90 -20.56
C ILE A 281 -2.87 -15.60 -21.22
N GLU A 282 -2.43 -15.08 -22.36
CA GLU A 282 -1.23 -15.58 -23.06
C GLU A 282 0.05 -15.27 -22.25
N ASP A 283 1.00 -16.19 -22.29
CA ASP A 283 2.32 -15.97 -21.69
C ASP A 283 3.14 -14.98 -22.52
N GLY A 284 3.69 -13.97 -21.89
CA GLY A 284 4.46 -12.94 -22.60
C GLY A 284 4.86 -11.74 -21.76
N GLY A 285 5.39 -10.74 -22.46
CA GLY A 285 5.84 -9.49 -21.86
C GLY A 285 4.73 -8.70 -21.15
N SER A 286 3.51 -8.70 -21.71
CA SER A 286 2.35 -8.03 -21.11
C SER A 286 1.99 -8.61 -19.74
N LEU A 287 1.97 -9.94 -19.61
CA LEU A 287 1.73 -10.61 -18.33
C LEU A 287 2.85 -10.28 -17.31
N THR A 288 4.12 -10.31 -17.76
CA THR A 288 5.26 -9.98 -16.89
C THR A 288 5.15 -8.54 -16.35
N LYS A 289 4.83 -7.60 -17.25
CA LYS A 289 4.64 -6.19 -16.87
C LYS A 289 3.45 -6.01 -15.94
N ALA A 290 2.32 -6.68 -16.21
CA ALA A 290 1.12 -6.59 -15.38
C ALA A 290 1.36 -7.15 -13.96
N LEU A 291 2.03 -8.29 -13.82
CA LEU A 291 2.41 -8.86 -12.53
C LEU A 291 3.33 -7.91 -11.74
N ARG A 292 4.33 -7.34 -12.40
CA ARG A 292 5.21 -6.34 -11.79
C ARG A 292 4.43 -5.10 -11.34
N ASN A 293 3.55 -4.56 -12.18
CA ASN A 293 2.72 -3.41 -11.85
C ASN A 293 1.86 -3.67 -10.61
N LEU A 294 1.24 -4.85 -10.53
CA LEU A 294 0.42 -5.26 -9.38
C LEU A 294 1.24 -5.41 -8.10
N CYS A 295 2.47 -5.93 -8.18
CA CYS A 295 3.41 -5.97 -7.06
C CYS A 295 3.85 -4.56 -6.64
N ASP A 296 4.20 -3.70 -7.59
CA ASP A 296 4.66 -2.33 -7.33
C ASP A 296 3.57 -1.46 -6.68
N CYS A 297 2.30 -1.80 -6.89
CA CYS A 297 1.15 -1.12 -6.29
C CYS A 297 0.58 -1.85 -5.06
N ASP A 298 1.27 -2.84 -4.51
CA ASP A 298 0.87 -3.64 -3.34
C ASP A 298 -0.52 -4.33 -3.45
N PHE A 299 -0.99 -4.60 -4.67
CA PHE A 299 -2.18 -5.45 -4.83
C PHE A 299 -1.87 -6.91 -4.55
N ILE A 300 -0.69 -7.34 -4.98
CA ILE A 300 -0.20 -8.69 -4.81
C ILE A 300 1.21 -8.68 -4.23
N ARG A 301 1.56 -9.72 -3.51
CA ARG A 301 2.95 -10.03 -3.18
C ARG A 301 3.45 -11.17 -4.05
N GLN A 302 4.76 -11.17 -4.29
CA GLN A 302 5.44 -12.35 -4.79
C GLN A 302 6.36 -12.92 -3.71
N TYR A 303 6.41 -14.24 -3.60
CA TYR A 303 7.31 -14.93 -2.69
C TYR A 303 7.71 -16.29 -3.26
N THR A 304 8.85 -16.78 -2.83
CA THR A 304 9.25 -18.15 -3.13
C THR A 304 8.90 -19.04 -1.94
N ALA A 305 8.16 -20.12 -2.18
CA ALA A 305 7.86 -21.06 -1.12
C ALA A 305 9.14 -21.66 -0.53
N PHE A 306 9.14 -21.93 0.77
CA PHE A 306 10.30 -22.45 1.48
C PHE A 306 10.89 -23.70 0.78
N GLY A 307 12.19 -23.67 0.55
CA GLY A 307 12.93 -24.77 -0.10
C GLY A 307 12.72 -24.88 -1.61
N LYS A 308 12.04 -23.95 -2.26
CA LYS A 308 11.87 -23.90 -3.72
C LYS A 308 12.84 -22.89 -4.35
N SER A 309 13.10 -23.04 -5.64
CA SER A 309 13.87 -22.07 -6.44
C SER A 309 12.96 -20.95 -6.96
N GLU A 310 13.54 -19.90 -7.51
CA GLU A 310 12.82 -18.76 -8.12
C GLU A 310 11.79 -19.18 -9.19
N ARG A 311 12.00 -20.31 -9.86
CA ARG A 311 11.03 -20.89 -10.82
C ARG A 311 9.69 -21.24 -10.17
N GLY A 312 9.65 -21.40 -8.84
CA GLY A 312 8.45 -21.65 -8.05
C GLY A 312 7.85 -20.38 -7.42
N THR A 313 8.14 -19.18 -7.95
CA THR A 313 7.58 -17.93 -7.44
C THR A 313 6.05 -17.97 -7.46
N ILE A 314 5.48 -17.63 -6.32
CA ILE A 314 4.03 -17.56 -6.07
C ILE A 314 3.61 -16.10 -6.02
N PHE A 315 2.53 -15.77 -6.69
CA PHE A 315 1.85 -14.48 -6.62
C PHE A 315 0.57 -14.63 -5.79
N GLN A 316 0.41 -13.81 -4.78
CA GLN A 316 -0.72 -13.86 -3.85
C GLN A 316 -1.40 -12.50 -3.75
N LEU A 317 -2.72 -12.48 -3.86
CA LEU A 317 -3.52 -11.28 -3.64
C LEU A 317 -3.51 -10.92 -2.15
N THR A 318 -3.06 -9.72 -1.82
CA THR A 318 -2.93 -9.23 -0.44
C THR A 318 -3.74 -7.97 -0.18
N ASP A 319 -4.22 -7.27 -1.21
CA ASP A 319 -5.02 -6.07 -1.04
C ASP A 319 -6.40 -6.40 -0.44
N LEU A 320 -6.61 -5.94 0.79
CA LEU A 320 -7.79 -6.27 1.59
C LEU A 320 -9.08 -5.69 1.00
N PHE A 321 -9.03 -4.45 0.48
CA PHE A 321 -10.18 -3.85 -0.19
C PHE A 321 -10.61 -4.65 -1.42
N THR A 322 -9.65 -5.06 -2.23
CA THR A 322 -9.90 -5.89 -3.43
C THR A 322 -10.47 -7.26 -3.06
N LEU A 323 -9.93 -7.91 -2.02
CA LEU A 323 -10.44 -9.19 -1.50
C LEU A 323 -11.90 -9.07 -1.06
N PHE A 324 -12.23 -8.02 -0.30
CA PHE A 324 -13.61 -7.76 0.13
C PHE A 324 -14.53 -7.50 -1.06
N HIS A 325 -14.10 -6.61 -1.98
CA HIS A 325 -14.89 -6.27 -3.16
C HIS A 325 -15.22 -7.51 -4.01
N LEU A 326 -14.23 -8.32 -4.33
CA LEU A 326 -14.42 -9.51 -5.18
C LEU A 326 -15.32 -10.55 -4.50
N ARG A 327 -15.26 -10.65 -3.17
CA ARG A 327 -16.06 -11.64 -2.42
C ARG A 327 -17.51 -11.23 -2.25
N TYR A 328 -17.79 -9.95 -1.94
CA TYR A 328 -19.10 -9.51 -1.50
C TYR A 328 -19.75 -8.45 -2.38
N VAL A 329 -18.97 -7.60 -3.04
CA VAL A 329 -19.52 -6.45 -3.78
C VAL A 329 -19.69 -6.78 -5.27
N LYS A 330 -18.75 -7.44 -5.91
CA LYS A 330 -18.76 -7.73 -7.36
C LYS A 330 -20.03 -8.46 -7.83
N GLY A 331 -20.58 -9.36 -7.04
CA GLY A 331 -21.78 -10.14 -7.36
C GLY A 331 -23.09 -9.60 -6.77
N TYR A 332 -23.00 -8.52 -6.01
CA TYR A 332 -24.16 -7.95 -5.33
C TYR A 332 -25.10 -7.24 -6.33
N ARG A 333 -26.41 -7.49 -6.21
CA ARG A 333 -27.44 -6.98 -7.14
C ARG A 333 -28.36 -5.91 -6.54
N GLY A 334 -28.02 -5.34 -5.38
CA GLY A 334 -28.84 -4.27 -4.76
C GLY A 334 -30.15 -4.75 -4.14
N GLN A 335 -30.22 -6.01 -3.67
CA GLN A 335 -31.45 -6.59 -3.13
C GLN A 335 -31.63 -6.41 -1.62
N ASP A 336 -30.58 -6.03 -0.89
CA ASP A 336 -30.58 -5.94 0.57
C ASP A 336 -29.60 -4.87 1.06
N GLU A 337 -30.11 -3.68 1.39
CA GLU A 337 -29.30 -2.56 1.90
C GLU A 337 -28.64 -2.82 3.26
N HIS A 338 -29.05 -3.88 3.96
CA HIS A 338 -28.48 -4.37 5.22
C HIS A 338 -27.67 -5.65 5.03
N HIS A 339 -27.15 -5.86 3.83
CA HIS A 339 -26.46 -7.09 3.43
C HIS A 339 -25.35 -7.49 4.39
N TRP A 340 -24.48 -6.56 4.77
CA TRP A 340 -23.36 -6.87 5.68
C TRP A 340 -23.81 -7.11 7.12
N GLN A 341 -24.82 -6.38 7.59
CA GLN A 341 -25.42 -6.61 8.90
C GLN A 341 -26.06 -7.99 8.98
N ASN A 342 -26.79 -8.42 7.95
CA ASN A 342 -27.43 -9.72 7.90
C ASN A 342 -26.46 -10.89 7.78
N MET A 343 -25.21 -10.64 7.44
CA MET A 343 -24.16 -11.65 7.33
C MET A 343 -23.35 -11.86 8.61
N ILE A 344 -23.66 -11.19 9.73
CA ILE A 344 -22.79 -11.14 10.91
C ILE A 344 -22.39 -12.53 11.44
N ASP A 345 -23.29 -13.50 11.45
CA ASP A 345 -23.07 -14.86 11.93
C ASP A 345 -22.88 -15.89 10.81
N SER A 346 -22.73 -15.44 9.55
CA SER A 346 -22.64 -16.35 8.42
C SER A 346 -21.31 -17.13 8.39
N PRO A 347 -21.32 -18.42 8.02
CA PRO A 347 -20.08 -19.17 7.81
C PRO A 347 -19.15 -18.52 6.76
N SER A 348 -19.72 -17.89 5.73
CA SER A 348 -18.98 -17.19 4.71
C SER A 348 -18.18 -16.02 5.26
N ARG A 349 -18.78 -15.19 6.15
CA ARG A 349 -18.08 -14.09 6.81
C ARG A 349 -16.98 -14.59 7.71
N ARG A 350 -17.22 -15.65 8.50
CA ARG A 350 -16.18 -16.26 9.37
C ARG A 350 -14.99 -16.77 8.56
N ALA A 351 -15.22 -17.48 7.46
CA ALA A 351 -14.14 -17.99 6.60
C ALA A 351 -13.34 -16.85 5.95
N TRP A 352 -14.03 -15.79 5.47
CA TRP A 352 -13.39 -14.61 4.92
C TRP A 352 -12.58 -13.85 5.97
N SER A 353 -13.11 -13.68 7.19
CA SER A 353 -12.41 -13.01 8.28
C SER A 353 -11.11 -13.71 8.64
N GLY A 354 -11.09 -15.04 8.69
CA GLY A 354 -9.87 -15.84 8.93
C GLY A 354 -8.81 -15.54 7.87
N TYR A 355 -9.16 -15.66 6.59
CA TYR A 355 -8.25 -15.38 5.49
C TYR A 355 -7.79 -13.92 5.45
N SER A 356 -8.70 -12.97 5.66
CA SER A 356 -8.35 -11.55 5.66
C SER A 356 -7.44 -11.17 6.82
N PHE A 357 -7.59 -11.83 7.96
CA PHE A 357 -6.69 -11.64 9.10
C PHE A 357 -5.28 -12.17 8.84
N GLU A 358 -5.12 -13.26 8.08
CA GLU A 358 -3.82 -13.71 7.60
C GLU A 358 -3.14 -12.62 6.75
N GLN A 359 -3.89 -12.00 5.83
CA GLN A 359 -3.36 -10.90 5.01
C GLN A 359 -3.04 -9.66 5.85
N LEU A 360 -3.87 -9.33 6.85
CA LEU A 360 -3.60 -8.26 7.80
C LEU A 360 -2.29 -8.51 8.58
N CYS A 361 -2.05 -9.74 9.02
CA CYS A 361 -0.79 -10.14 9.67
C CYS A 361 0.42 -9.96 8.72
N LEU A 362 0.27 -10.29 7.44
CA LEU A 362 1.32 -10.07 6.43
C LEU A 362 1.63 -8.58 6.23
N HIS A 363 0.64 -7.70 6.32
CA HIS A 363 0.86 -6.24 6.27
C HIS A 363 1.56 -5.71 7.54
N HIS A 364 1.50 -6.45 8.66
CA HIS A 364 2.05 -6.07 9.97
C HIS A 364 3.22 -6.96 10.41
N ILE A 365 3.98 -7.51 9.47
CA ILE A 365 5.17 -8.35 9.78
C ILE A 365 6.19 -7.63 10.64
N ARG A 366 6.34 -6.30 10.48
CA ARG A 366 7.25 -5.51 11.32
C ARG A 366 6.85 -5.60 12.78
N GLN A 367 5.57 -5.43 13.10
CA GLN A 367 5.02 -5.50 14.46
C GLN A 367 5.14 -6.92 15.03
N ILE A 368 4.86 -7.94 14.21
CA ILE A 368 5.05 -9.35 14.61
C ILE A 368 6.52 -9.58 14.97
N LYS A 369 7.46 -9.17 14.13
CA LYS A 369 8.90 -9.29 14.42
C LYS A 369 9.33 -8.51 15.66
N GLN A 370 8.72 -7.35 15.90
CA GLN A 370 8.96 -6.52 17.08
C GLN A 370 8.51 -7.26 18.37
N LYS A 371 7.30 -7.82 18.37
CA LYS A 371 6.77 -8.62 19.49
C LYS A 371 7.63 -9.84 19.77
N LEU A 372 8.11 -10.49 18.72
CA LEU A 372 8.99 -11.66 18.84
C LEU A 372 10.44 -11.32 19.23
N GLY A 373 10.81 -10.03 19.32
CA GLY A 373 12.16 -9.58 19.63
C GLY A 373 13.19 -9.86 18.53
N ILE A 374 12.75 -9.99 17.27
CA ILE A 374 13.60 -10.40 16.14
C ILE A 374 13.74 -9.34 15.04
N THR A 375 13.46 -8.08 15.33
CA THR A 375 13.59 -6.98 14.35
C THR A 375 14.99 -6.85 13.76
N GLY A 376 16.02 -7.10 14.58
CA GLY A 376 17.43 -7.09 14.15
C GLY A 376 17.89 -8.36 13.44
N VAL A 377 17.04 -9.39 13.36
CA VAL A 377 17.39 -10.65 12.71
C VAL A 377 16.93 -10.63 11.26
N GLN A 378 17.87 -10.80 10.34
CA GLN A 378 17.54 -10.97 8.93
C GLN A 378 16.71 -12.24 8.76
N SER A 379 15.58 -12.12 8.05
CA SER A 379 14.65 -13.23 7.85
C SER A 379 13.88 -13.10 6.54
N ASP A 380 13.55 -14.23 5.96
CA ASP A 380 12.70 -14.35 4.78
C ASP A 380 11.28 -14.70 5.20
N ILE A 381 10.29 -14.03 4.60
CA ILE A 381 8.87 -14.23 4.87
C ILE A 381 8.26 -15.01 3.70
N CYS A 382 7.88 -16.24 3.96
CA CYS A 382 7.36 -17.13 2.93
C CYS A 382 6.19 -17.98 3.47
N GLY A 383 5.66 -18.83 2.64
CA GLY A 383 4.76 -19.91 2.99
C GLY A 383 5.37 -21.26 2.63
N TRP A 384 4.73 -22.32 3.05
CA TRP A 384 5.09 -23.67 2.67
C TRP A 384 3.83 -24.55 2.52
N LYS A 385 3.87 -25.45 1.57
CA LYS A 385 2.77 -26.38 1.32
C LYS A 385 3.30 -27.68 0.72
N ASP A 386 2.75 -28.79 1.18
CA ASP A 386 2.82 -30.10 0.52
C ASP A 386 1.41 -30.72 0.38
N ASP A 387 1.35 -32.01 0.09
CA ASP A 387 0.08 -32.73 -0.07
C ASP A 387 -0.67 -32.94 1.25
N LYS A 388 0.00 -32.79 2.41
CA LYS A 388 -0.52 -33.10 3.74
C LYS A 388 -0.78 -31.86 4.58
N ALA A 389 -0.01 -30.79 4.38
CA ALA A 389 -0.05 -29.62 5.25
C ALA A 389 0.26 -28.31 4.50
N GLN A 390 -0.24 -27.20 5.05
CA GLN A 390 0.02 -25.86 4.59
C GLN A 390 0.38 -24.95 5.75
N ILE A 391 1.35 -24.05 5.53
CA ILE A 391 1.76 -22.99 6.46
C ILE A 391 1.74 -21.68 5.70
N ASP A 392 0.84 -20.78 6.08
CA ASP A 392 0.58 -19.54 5.35
C ASP A 392 1.62 -18.47 5.65
N LEU A 393 2.16 -18.46 6.86
CA LEU A 393 3.22 -17.56 7.29
C LEU A 393 4.34 -18.35 7.97
N LEU A 394 5.53 -18.24 7.39
CA LEU A 394 6.76 -18.78 7.88
C LEU A 394 7.83 -17.68 7.92
N ILE A 395 8.50 -17.53 9.07
CA ILE A 395 9.62 -16.61 9.23
C ILE A 395 10.91 -17.40 9.28
N ASP A 396 11.64 -17.46 8.17
CA ASP A 396 12.92 -18.15 8.07
C ASP A 396 14.06 -17.23 8.49
N ARG A 397 14.60 -17.43 9.69
CA ARG A 397 15.57 -16.57 10.32
C ARG A 397 17.00 -17.01 10.01
N ARG A 398 17.91 -16.06 9.92
CA ARG A 398 19.35 -16.35 9.73
C ARG A 398 20.05 -16.87 10.99
N ASP A 399 19.45 -16.71 12.18
CA ASP A 399 19.93 -17.24 13.46
C ASP A 399 19.56 -18.72 13.70
N GLN A 400 19.38 -19.49 12.64
CA GLN A 400 19.12 -20.93 12.65
C GLN A 400 17.76 -21.32 13.28
N THR A 401 16.78 -20.41 13.24
CA THR A 401 15.44 -20.66 13.74
C THR A 401 14.38 -20.38 12.66
N ILE A 402 13.32 -21.16 12.65
CA ILE A 402 12.15 -20.97 11.79
C ILE A 402 10.93 -20.83 12.68
N ASN A 403 10.19 -19.72 12.56
CA ASN A 403 8.88 -19.59 13.18
C ASN A 403 7.81 -20.12 12.22
N LEU A 404 7.13 -21.20 12.59
CA LEU A 404 5.91 -21.67 11.93
C LEU A 404 4.74 -20.95 12.57
N CYS A 405 4.13 -20.03 11.84
CA CYS A 405 3.06 -19.20 12.37
C CYS A 405 1.70 -19.84 12.09
N GLU A 406 0.90 -19.99 13.13
CA GLU A 406 -0.52 -20.30 13.06
C GLU A 406 -1.31 -19.04 13.33
N ILE A 407 -2.24 -18.69 12.45
CA ILE A 407 -2.99 -17.44 12.52
C ILE A 407 -4.47 -17.75 12.72
N LYS A 408 -5.08 -17.13 13.74
CA LYS A 408 -6.51 -17.34 14.08
C LYS A 408 -7.21 -16.04 14.42
N PHE A 409 -8.26 -15.74 13.67
CA PHE A 409 -9.19 -14.65 13.99
C PHE A 409 -10.36 -15.22 14.79
N SER A 410 -10.47 -14.85 16.05
CA SER A 410 -11.48 -15.38 16.99
C SER A 410 -12.12 -14.26 17.81
N GLN A 411 -13.30 -14.50 18.35
CA GLN A 411 -14.02 -13.56 19.22
C GLN A 411 -13.66 -13.71 20.72
N SER A 412 -12.81 -14.68 21.04
CA SER A 412 -12.32 -14.95 22.39
C SER A 412 -10.95 -15.61 22.32
N GLU A 413 -10.32 -15.85 23.47
CA GLU A 413 -9.09 -16.65 23.56
C GLU A 413 -9.27 -17.99 22.84
N PHE A 414 -8.25 -18.37 22.07
CA PHE A 414 -8.28 -19.62 21.33
C PHE A 414 -7.86 -20.80 22.22
N GLU A 415 -8.65 -21.86 22.24
CA GLU A 415 -8.36 -23.06 23.00
C GLU A 415 -7.69 -24.13 22.13
N ILE A 416 -6.45 -24.49 22.43
CA ILE A 416 -5.78 -25.61 21.79
C ILE A 416 -6.35 -26.90 22.41
N THR A 417 -7.15 -27.62 21.63
CA THR A 417 -7.66 -28.97 22.03
C THR A 417 -6.58 -30.01 21.78
N LYS A 418 -6.79 -31.26 22.29
CA LYS A 418 -5.91 -32.41 22.03
C LYS A 418 -5.72 -32.63 20.53
N GLN A 419 -6.80 -32.66 19.77
CA GLN A 419 -6.75 -32.85 18.31
C GLN A 419 -5.99 -31.71 17.61
N TYR A 420 -6.12 -30.50 18.10
CA TYR A 420 -5.40 -29.33 17.52
C TYR A 420 -3.90 -29.38 17.83
N ASP A 421 -3.50 -29.81 19.03
CA ASP A 421 -2.10 -30.06 19.41
C ASP A 421 -1.49 -31.15 18.51
N GLU A 422 -2.19 -32.28 18.31
CA GLU A 422 -1.77 -33.34 17.39
C GLU A 422 -1.57 -32.78 15.95
N HIS A 423 -2.52 -32.00 15.45
CA HIS A 423 -2.42 -31.36 14.12
C HIS A 423 -1.20 -30.43 14.00
N LEU A 424 -0.92 -29.61 15.03
CA LEU A 424 0.27 -28.73 15.01
C LEU A 424 1.58 -29.51 14.98
N ARG A 425 1.65 -30.64 15.71
CA ARG A 425 2.82 -31.53 15.73
C ARG A 425 3.02 -32.23 14.39
N GLU A 426 1.97 -32.80 13.82
CA GLU A 426 2.00 -33.46 12.53
C GLU A 426 2.43 -32.49 11.42
N ARG A 427 1.95 -31.25 11.44
CA ARG A 427 2.32 -30.20 10.48
C ARG A 427 3.81 -29.83 10.60
N ALA A 428 4.32 -29.66 11.81
CA ALA A 428 5.74 -29.35 12.02
C ALA A 428 6.63 -30.53 11.60
N GLU A 429 6.21 -31.76 11.85
CA GLU A 429 6.95 -32.95 11.43
C GLU A 429 6.93 -33.12 9.90
N SER A 430 5.76 -32.94 9.23
CA SER A 430 5.67 -32.91 7.77
C SER A 430 6.62 -31.88 7.17
N PHE A 431 6.64 -30.67 7.73
CA PHE A 431 7.55 -29.61 7.30
C PHE A 431 9.01 -30.03 7.46
N ARG A 432 9.39 -30.59 8.62
CA ARG A 432 10.75 -31.06 8.89
C ARG A 432 11.20 -32.16 7.94
N LEU A 433 10.37 -33.16 7.71
CA LEU A 433 10.66 -34.28 6.82
C LEU A 433 10.78 -33.84 5.36
N ALA A 434 9.84 -33.01 4.88
CA ALA A 434 9.81 -32.55 3.50
C ALA A 434 10.97 -31.61 3.16
N THR A 435 11.35 -30.72 4.10
CA THR A 435 12.38 -29.71 3.87
C THR A 435 13.78 -30.16 4.28
N LYS A 436 13.86 -31.21 5.11
CA LYS A 436 15.13 -31.71 5.72
C LYS A 436 15.89 -30.60 6.47
N THR A 437 15.17 -29.58 6.95
CA THR A 437 15.81 -28.47 7.68
C THR A 437 16.45 -28.91 8.96
N LYS A 438 17.64 -28.34 9.24
CA LYS A 438 18.37 -28.54 10.51
C LYS A 438 18.12 -27.39 11.50
N LYS A 439 17.39 -26.35 11.07
CA LYS A 439 17.07 -25.23 11.93
C LYS A 439 16.09 -25.62 13.04
N ALA A 440 16.16 -24.93 14.17
CA ALA A 440 15.18 -25.05 15.24
C ALA A 440 13.80 -24.57 14.73
N ILE A 441 12.75 -25.30 15.07
CA ILE A 441 11.37 -24.95 14.71
C ILE A 441 10.68 -24.41 15.95
N HIS A 442 10.16 -23.18 15.87
CA HIS A 442 9.34 -22.55 16.90
C HIS A 442 7.90 -22.43 16.40
N GLN A 443 6.96 -23.03 17.12
CA GLN A 443 5.54 -22.79 16.89
C GLN A 443 5.18 -21.41 17.42
N THR A 444 4.70 -20.56 16.53
CA THR A 444 4.27 -19.18 16.85
C THR A 444 2.77 -19.07 16.61
N PHE A 445 2.03 -18.64 17.60
CA PHE A 445 0.59 -18.48 17.49
C PHE A 445 0.22 -16.99 17.41
N ILE A 446 -0.51 -16.61 16.37
CA ILE A 446 -0.97 -15.24 16.15
C ILE A 446 -2.49 -15.24 16.21
N SER A 447 -3.05 -14.56 17.18
CA SER A 447 -4.51 -14.56 17.36
C SER A 447 -5.05 -13.22 17.84
N THR A 448 -6.35 -13.09 17.86
CA THR A 448 -7.03 -11.86 18.28
C THR A 448 -6.83 -11.59 19.78
N TYR A 449 -7.11 -12.59 20.61
CA TYR A 449 -7.15 -12.46 22.08
C TYR A 449 -6.16 -13.36 22.82
N GLY A 450 -5.30 -14.08 22.09
CA GLY A 450 -4.34 -14.99 22.71
C GLY A 450 -4.87 -16.41 22.89
N LEU A 451 -4.08 -17.20 23.61
CA LEU A 451 -4.36 -18.60 23.90
C LEU A 451 -4.90 -18.81 25.30
N LYS A 452 -5.98 -19.56 25.41
CA LYS A 452 -6.43 -20.10 26.70
C LYS A 452 -5.40 -21.08 27.21
N LYS A 453 -4.87 -20.83 28.41
CA LYS A 453 -3.87 -21.69 29.03
C LYS A 453 -4.49 -23.04 29.44
N ASN A 454 -3.95 -24.11 28.90
CA ASN A 454 -4.30 -25.49 29.25
C ASN A 454 -3.10 -26.43 29.06
N LYS A 455 -3.28 -27.73 29.27
CA LYS A 455 -2.20 -28.72 29.17
C LYS A 455 -1.61 -28.87 27.75
N TYR A 456 -2.27 -28.37 26.72
CA TYR A 456 -1.83 -28.44 25.31
C TYR A 456 -1.20 -27.16 24.82
N SER A 457 -1.44 -26.00 25.46
CA SER A 457 -0.92 -24.71 25.02
C SER A 457 0.62 -24.60 25.09
N GLY A 458 1.27 -25.49 25.83
CA GLY A 458 2.73 -25.55 25.96
C GLY A 458 3.49 -25.92 24.66
N ILE A 459 2.79 -26.34 23.58
CA ILE A 459 3.41 -26.56 22.28
C ILE A 459 3.86 -25.25 21.61
N VAL A 460 3.25 -24.13 21.99
CA VAL A 460 3.52 -22.79 21.41
C VAL A 460 4.67 -22.15 22.17
N GLN A 461 5.76 -21.82 21.47
CA GLN A 461 6.91 -21.11 22.02
C GLN A 461 6.74 -19.60 22.04
N SER A 462 5.95 -19.04 21.12
CA SER A 462 5.78 -17.59 20.99
C SER A 462 4.34 -17.26 20.65
N GLU A 463 3.83 -16.19 21.27
CA GLU A 463 2.46 -15.72 21.07
C GLU A 463 2.46 -14.25 20.66
N VAL A 464 1.64 -13.92 19.67
CA VAL A 464 1.37 -12.54 19.21
C VAL A 464 -0.14 -12.35 19.24
N VAL A 465 -0.60 -11.28 19.86
CA VAL A 465 -2.02 -10.93 19.91
C VAL A 465 -2.32 -9.72 19.03
N LEU A 466 -3.60 -9.52 18.73
CA LEU A 466 -4.04 -8.40 17.90
C LEU A 466 -3.50 -7.05 18.40
N ASP A 467 -3.47 -6.85 19.71
CA ASP A 467 -2.96 -5.60 20.30
C ASP A 467 -1.48 -5.33 19.97
N ASP A 468 -0.67 -6.36 19.79
CA ASP A 468 0.73 -6.23 19.40
C ASP A 468 0.88 -5.69 17.98
N LEU A 469 -0.12 -5.89 17.11
CA LEU A 469 -0.11 -5.37 15.74
C LEU A 469 -0.41 -3.86 15.66
N PHE A 470 -0.89 -3.26 16.75
CA PHE A 470 -1.08 -1.81 16.89
C PHE A 470 0.17 -1.09 17.41
N ALA A 471 1.32 -1.74 17.48
CA ALA A 471 2.59 -1.07 17.76
C ALA A 471 2.98 -0.11 16.62
N GLU A 472 3.61 1.01 16.98
CA GLU A 472 4.08 2.04 16.06
C GLU A 472 5.27 1.58 15.20
#